data_d32388c4bd46a1177dffd57dce8221ce
#
_entry.id   d32388c4bd46a1177dffd57dce8221ce
#
_cell.length_a   1.000
_cell.length_b   1.000
_cell.length_c   1.000
_cell.angle_alpha   90.00
_cell.angle_beta   90.00
_cell.angle_gamma   90.00
#
_symmetry.space_group_name_H-M   'P 1'
#
loop_
_entity.id
_entity.type
_entity.pdbx_description
1 polymer ?
#
loop_
_entity_poly.entity_id
_entity_poly.type
_entity_poly.pdbx_seq_one_letter_code
_entity_poly.pdbx_strand_id
1 'polypeptide(L)'
;LDAKQQELFEAGEAALKNGDLAGAERSFRSVLALNSQAAGAYANLGVIEMRRKQWHPALAMLRRAEGLAPDVPGIRLNIGLAYYREGNYRSAIAPFKSVVRDVPGSMQARYLLGLCYLFVASYADAVATLEPLWPQASDQLNYLYALGIAAGEAKQPELEQRALGRLLEAGKDSPEVHLFMGKAYINHEKYDEAIAELNQAAQANPNLPFVHFNLGFAYLRKQDLEHAQAEFLADIAVEPAVVYSYEQLGLVYYLQQEDQKAEPVLLQAVRLDPKMTSAHLELAQVYDREKKHAGALTEINAAAKLDPTSYRIHFVRAQVLQHMGRAQEAKAELRTYTSLFAEARERGRLALEQGALPNPELSRDPQ
;
A
#
# COMPACT_ATOMS: atom_id res chain seq x y z
N LEU A 1 11.29 -39.52 -6.14
CA LEU A 1 10.85 -39.66 -7.54
C LEU A 1 11.57 -40.84 -8.15
N ASP A 2 10.89 -41.67 -8.92
CA ASP A 2 11.52 -42.68 -9.76
C ASP A 2 12.17 -42.04 -11.01
N ALA A 3 12.92 -42.81 -11.81
CA ALA A 3 13.67 -42.27 -12.95
C ALA A 3 12.78 -41.55 -13.96
N LYS A 4 11.57 -42.04 -14.23
CA LYS A 4 10.64 -41.42 -15.18
C LYS A 4 10.02 -40.14 -14.60
N GLN A 5 9.71 -40.16 -13.32
CA GLN A 5 9.23 -38.94 -12.62
C GLN A 5 10.30 -37.84 -12.58
N GLN A 6 11.56 -38.26 -12.39
CA GLN A 6 12.70 -37.32 -12.39
C GLN A 6 12.89 -36.70 -13.77
N GLU A 7 12.87 -37.50 -14.85
CA GLU A 7 12.97 -37.01 -16.23
C GLU A 7 11.86 -36.00 -16.56
N LEU A 8 10.61 -36.33 -16.21
CA LEU A 8 9.48 -35.40 -16.41
C LEU A 8 9.61 -34.12 -15.57
N PHE A 9 10.12 -34.22 -14.34
CA PHE A 9 10.33 -33.09 -13.48
C PHE A 9 11.40 -32.15 -14.05
N GLU A 10 12.53 -32.68 -14.46
CA GLU A 10 13.62 -31.93 -15.09
C GLU A 10 13.19 -31.30 -16.42
N ALA A 11 12.40 -31.99 -17.23
CA ALA A 11 11.80 -31.45 -18.45
C ALA A 11 10.87 -30.26 -18.13
N GLY A 12 10.09 -30.35 -17.05
CA GLY A 12 9.24 -29.29 -16.57
C GLY A 12 10.03 -28.06 -16.12
N GLU A 13 11.11 -28.26 -15.37
CA GLU A 13 12.00 -27.16 -14.93
C GLU A 13 12.70 -26.49 -16.12
N ALA A 14 13.18 -27.27 -17.09
CA ALA A 14 13.79 -26.74 -18.31
C ALA A 14 12.79 -25.90 -19.12
N ALA A 15 11.56 -26.39 -19.31
CA ALA A 15 10.49 -25.65 -19.97
C ALA A 15 10.16 -24.35 -19.23
N LEU A 16 10.06 -24.39 -17.89
CA LEU A 16 9.78 -23.24 -17.05
C LEU A 16 10.91 -22.19 -17.14
N LYS A 17 12.16 -22.62 -17.17
CA LYS A 17 13.33 -21.76 -17.35
C LYS A 17 13.31 -21.07 -18.72
N ASN A 18 12.89 -21.78 -19.75
CA ASN A 18 12.79 -21.27 -21.13
C ASN A 18 11.52 -20.44 -21.38
N GLY A 19 10.64 -20.28 -20.38
CA GLY A 19 9.40 -19.52 -20.52
C GLY A 19 8.23 -20.30 -21.17
N ASP A 20 8.42 -21.60 -21.53
CA ASP A 20 7.34 -22.45 -22.01
C ASP A 20 6.46 -22.90 -20.83
N LEU A 21 5.54 -22.04 -20.44
CA LEU A 21 4.63 -22.31 -19.34
C LEU A 21 3.70 -23.50 -19.61
N ALA A 22 3.30 -23.68 -20.87
CA ALA A 22 2.39 -24.76 -21.25
C ALA A 22 3.11 -26.12 -21.24
N GLY A 23 4.34 -26.19 -21.74
CA GLY A 23 5.20 -27.36 -21.65
C GLY A 23 5.53 -27.74 -20.22
N ALA A 24 5.92 -26.77 -19.42
CA ALA A 24 6.19 -26.93 -17.99
C ALA A 24 4.96 -27.48 -17.24
N GLU A 25 3.79 -26.94 -17.48
CA GLU A 25 2.55 -27.41 -16.87
C GLU A 25 2.24 -28.87 -17.24
N ARG A 26 2.35 -29.21 -18.52
CA ARG A 26 2.14 -30.64 -18.95
C ARG A 26 3.08 -31.57 -18.22
N SER A 27 4.35 -31.21 -18.14
CA SER A 27 5.37 -32.05 -17.49
C SER A 27 5.08 -32.23 -16.00
N PHE A 28 4.80 -31.16 -15.25
CA PHE A 28 4.49 -31.29 -13.83
C PHE A 28 3.16 -31.99 -13.56
N ARG A 29 2.14 -31.82 -14.39
CA ARG A 29 0.90 -32.61 -14.30
C ARG A 29 1.15 -34.09 -14.57
N SER A 30 2.07 -34.45 -15.49
CA SER A 30 2.48 -35.84 -15.73
C SER A 30 3.22 -36.44 -14.54
N VAL A 31 4.06 -35.66 -13.84
CA VAL A 31 4.66 -36.06 -12.56
C VAL A 31 3.56 -36.36 -11.53
N LEU A 32 2.56 -35.48 -11.40
CA LEU A 32 1.46 -35.68 -10.45
C LEU A 32 0.56 -36.86 -10.79
N ALA A 33 0.40 -37.20 -12.07
CA ALA A 33 -0.32 -38.40 -12.49
C ALA A 33 0.39 -39.71 -12.07
N LEU A 34 1.72 -39.68 -11.98
CA LEU A 34 2.54 -40.80 -11.49
C LEU A 34 2.69 -40.76 -9.95
N ASN A 35 2.80 -39.60 -9.37
CA ASN A 35 2.96 -39.39 -7.93
C ASN A 35 2.20 -38.16 -7.44
N SER A 36 0.99 -38.37 -6.97
CA SER A 36 0.12 -37.28 -6.44
C SER A 36 0.64 -36.62 -5.17
N GLN A 37 1.75 -37.12 -4.60
CA GLN A 37 2.40 -36.55 -3.41
C GLN A 37 3.69 -35.76 -3.75
N ALA A 38 3.96 -35.50 -5.02
CA ALA A 38 5.14 -34.77 -5.46
C ALA A 38 5.01 -33.26 -5.15
N ALA A 39 5.41 -32.85 -3.94
CA ALA A 39 5.31 -31.45 -3.48
C ALA A 39 5.98 -30.46 -4.43
N GLY A 40 7.16 -30.80 -5.00
CA GLY A 40 7.87 -29.95 -5.95
C GLY A 40 7.07 -29.68 -7.24
N ALA A 41 6.29 -30.65 -7.72
CA ALA A 41 5.44 -30.45 -8.90
C ALA A 41 4.29 -29.46 -8.61
N TYR A 42 3.65 -29.54 -7.44
CA TYR A 42 2.67 -28.54 -7.02
C TYR A 42 3.31 -27.16 -6.84
N ALA A 43 4.50 -27.06 -6.24
CA ALA A 43 5.20 -25.80 -6.06
C ALA A 43 5.49 -25.12 -7.42
N ASN A 44 5.98 -25.90 -8.40
CA ASN A 44 6.26 -25.38 -9.73
C ASN A 44 4.99 -25.01 -10.51
N LEU A 45 3.89 -25.76 -10.37
CA LEU A 45 2.59 -25.36 -10.90
C LEU A 45 2.13 -24.02 -10.28
N GLY A 46 2.32 -23.84 -8.99
CA GLY A 46 2.06 -22.57 -8.33
C GLY A 46 2.88 -21.41 -8.93
N VAL A 47 4.17 -21.65 -9.22
CA VAL A 47 5.03 -20.66 -9.89
C VAL A 47 4.54 -20.34 -11.32
N ILE A 48 4.05 -21.34 -12.06
CA ILE A 48 3.45 -21.12 -13.39
C ILE A 48 2.23 -20.19 -13.28
N GLU A 49 1.33 -20.46 -12.34
CA GLU A 49 0.15 -19.62 -12.13
C GLU A 49 0.52 -18.20 -11.68
N MET A 50 1.57 -18.05 -10.85
CA MET A 50 2.10 -16.72 -10.50
C MET A 50 2.60 -15.95 -11.73
N ARG A 51 3.29 -16.62 -12.67
CA ARG A 51 3.73 -15.99 -13.93
C ARG A 51 2.57 -15.56 -14.83
N ARG A 52 1.42 -16.26 -14.71
CA ARG A 52 0.15 -15.90 -15.38
C ARG A 52 -0.63 -14.83 -14.64
N LYS A 53 -0.12 -14.33 -13.50
CA LYS A 53 -0.82 -13.43 -12.57
C LYS A 53 -2.13 -14.00 -12.01
N GLN A 54 -2.23 -15.32 -11.93
CA GLN A 54 -3.39 -16.03 -11.36
C GLN A 54 -3.12 -16.39 -9.90
N TRP A 55 -3.29 -15.39 -9.02
CA TRP A 55 -2.84 -15.48 -7.63
C TRP A 55 -3.55 -16.56 -6.82
N HIS A 56 -4.89 -16.66 -6.91
CA HIS A 56 -5.66 -17.69 -6.21
C HIS A 56 -5.33 -19.12 -6.63
N PRO A 57 -5.29 -19.46 -7.93
CA PRO A 57 -4.77 -20.76 -8.38
C PRO A 57 -3.35 -21.04 -7.92
N ALA A 58 -2.46 -20.05 -7.98
CA ALA A 58 -1.08 -20.19 -7.50
C ALA A 58 -1.03 -20.56 -6.02
N LEU A 59 -1.75 -19.81 -5.18
CA LEU A 59 -1.82 -20.08 -3.74
C LEU A 59 -2.40 -21.46 -3.44
N ALA A 60 -3.41 -21.92 -4.18
CA ALA A 60 -3.97 -23.27 -4.01
C ALA A 60 -2.91 -24.35 -4.24
N MET A 61 -2.13 -24.24 -5.32
CA MET A 61 -1.04 -25.18 -5.63
C MET A 61 0.07 -25.11 -4.58
N LEU A 62 0.50 -23.91 -4.21
CA LEU A 62 1.57 -23.70 -3.22
C LEU A 62 1.16 -24.20 -1.83
N ARG A 63 -0.09 -24.01 -1.40
CA ARG A 63 -0.61 -24.53 -0.13
C ARG A 63 -0.67 -26.06 -0.14
N ARG A 64 -1.00 -26.68 -1.29
CA ARG A 64 -0.92 -28.12 -1.43
C ARG A 64 0.51 -28.63 -1.32
N ALA A 65 1.47 -27.94 -1.94
CA ALA A 65 2.89 -28.23 -1.80
C ALA A 65 3.38 -28.12 -0.36
N GLU A 66 2.99 -27.05 0.33
CA GLU A 66 3.35 -26.82 1.76
C GLU A 66 2.81 -27.93 2.65
N GLY A 67 1.56 -28.37 2.46
CA GLY A 67 0.99 -29.49 3.22
C GLY A 67 1.71 -30.83 3.01
N LEU A 68 2.35 -31.03 1.85
CA LEU A 68 3.13 -32.22 1.53
C LEU A 68 4.60 -32.13 1.98
N ALA A 69 5.15 -30.92 2.04
CA ALA A 69 6.54 -30.68 2.40
C ALA A 69 6.66 -29.37 3.23
N PRO A 70 6.18 -29.39 4.50
CA PRO A 70 6.11 -28.20 5.35
C PRO A 70 7.49 -27.61 5.71
N ASP A 71 8.53 -28.44 5.68
CA ASP A 71 9.90 -28.05 6.06
C ASP A 71 10.70 -27.44 4.89
N VAL A 72 10.08 -27.21 3.73
CA VAL A 72 10.73 -26.61 2.57
C VAL A 72 10.51 -25.09 2.55
N PRO A 73 11.51 -24.27 2.95
CA PRO A 73 11.34 -22.80 3.03
C PRO A 73 11.00 -22.16 1.67
N GLY A 74 11.48 -22.72 0.56
CA GLY A 74 11.22 -22.21 -0.79
C GLY A 74 9.73 -22.21 -1.17
N ILE A 75 8.94 -23.15 -0.65
CA ILE A 75 7.48 -23.15 -0.87
C ILE A 75 6.84 -21.98 -0.15
N ARG A 76 7.20 -21.74 1.12
CA ARG A 76 6.71 -20.60 1.89
C ARG A 76 7.17 -19.26 1.32
N LEU A 77 8.39 -19.22 0.76
CA LEU A 77 8.87 -18.05 0.03
C LEU A 77 7.94 -17.73 -1.16
N ASN A 78 7.58 -18.74 -1.95
CA ASN A 78 6.68 -18.56 -3.08
C ASN A 78 5.24 -18.18 -2.66
N ILE A 79 4.75 -18.69 -1.54
CA ILE A 79 3.47 -18.25 -0.97
C ILE A 79 3.54 -16.76 -0.60
N GLY A 80 4.60 -16.33 0.07
CA GLY A 80 4.83 -14.93 0.38
C GLY A 80 4.92 -14.06 -0.87
N LEU A 81 5.63 -14.53 -1.90
CA LEU A 81 5.75 -13.84 -3.19
C LEU A 81 4.40 -13.74 -3.93
N ALA A 82 3.56 -14.77 -3.87
CA ALA A 82 2.23 -14.73 -4.48
C ALA A 82 1.36 -13.63 -3.82
N TYR A 83 1.29 -13.60 -2.49
CA TYR A 83 0.59 -12.55 -1.77
C TYR A 83 1.20 -11.17 -2.01
N TYR A 84 2.53 -11.05 -2.00
CA TYR A 84 3.22 -9.78 -2.25
C TYR A 84 2.89 -9.21 -3.63
N ARG A 85 2.92 -10.05 -4.67
CA ARG A 85 2.62 -9.64 -6.05
C ARG A 85 1.13 -9.39 -6.30
N GLU A 86 0.25 -9.98 -5.50
CA GLU A 86 -1.17 -9.68 -5.44
C GLU A 86 -1.44 -8.32 -4.78
N GLY A 87 -0.43 -7.74 -4.07
CA GLY A 87 -0.57 -6.56 -3.23
C GLY A 87 -1.12 -6.86 -1.83
N ASN A 88 -1.33 -8.12 -1.49
CA ASN A 88 -1.79 -8.53 -0.17
C ASN A 88 -0.61 -8.64 0.81
N TYR A 89 -0.01 -7.48 1.11
CA TYR A 89 1.21 -7.40 1.92
C TYR A 89 1.02 -7.96 3.32
N ARG A 90 -0.17 -7.78 3.92
CA ARG A 90 -0.49 -8.30 5.26
C ARG A 90 -0.44 -9.82 5.29
N SER A 91 -0.98 -10.49 4.29
CA SER A 91 -0.94 -11.96 4.18
C SER A 91 0.44 -12.50 3.82
N ALA A 92 1.29 -11.69 3.18
CA ALA A 92 2.67 -12.06 2.83
C ALA A 92 3.62 -12.10 4.05
N ILE A 93 3.30 -11.38 5.13
CA ILE A 93 4.16 -11.27 6.33
C ILE A 93 4.43 -12.63 6.96
N ALA A 94 3.40 -13.43 7.23
CA ALA A 94 3.56 -14.70 7.93
C ALA A 94 4.44 -15.72 7.17
N PRO A 95 4.24 -15.97 5.86
CA PRO A 95 5.15 -16.79 5.06
C PRO A 95 6.60 -16.29 5.07
N PHE A 96 6.83 -15.00 4.79
CA PHE A 96 8.20 -14.46 4.79
C PHE A 96 8.86 -14.52 6.17
N LYS A 97 8.13 -14.21 7.25
CA LYS A 97 8.62 -14.31 8.62
C LYS A 97 9.05 -15.73 8.96
N SER A 98 8.28 -16.74 8.52
CA SER A 98 8.65 -18.15 8.66
C SER A 98 9.95 -18.48 7.92
N VAL A 99 10.12 -18.00 6.67
CA VAL A 99 11.37 -18.20 5.92
C VAL A 99 12.56 -17.55 6.62
N VAL A 100 12.42 -16.31 7.09
CA VAL A 100 13.50 -15.59 7.81
C VAL A 100 13.90 -16.29 9.10
N ARG A 101 12.93 -16.91 9.81
CA ARG A 101 13.20 -17.71 11.01
C ARG A 101 14.00 -18.98 10.66
N ASP A 102 13.60 -19.71 9.63
CA ASP A 102 14.17 -21.01 9.29
C ASP A 102 15.45 -20.89 8.45
N VAL A 103 15.61 -19.78 7.73
CA VAL A 103 16.78 -19.42 6.92
C VAL A 103 17.19 -17.97 7.21
N PRO A 104 17.86 -17.70 8.35
CA PRO A 104 18.21 -16.33 8.77
C PRO A 104 19.05 -15.54 7.75
N GLY A 105 19.83 -16.26 6.90
CA GLY A 105 20.64 -15.66 5.82
C GLY A 105 19.87 -15.32 4.53
N SER A 106 18.56 -15.59 4.47
CA SER A 106 17.77 -15.24 3.28
C SER A 106 17.56 -13.73 3.17
N MET A 107 18.47 -13.05 2.47
CA MET A 107 18.34 -11.61 2.20
C MET A 107 17.03 -11.28 1.49
N GLN A 108 16.67 -12.07 0.49
CA GLN A 108 15.43 -11.86 -0.27
C GLN A 108 14.18 -11.91 0.63
N ALA A 109 14.05 -12.95 1.44
CA ALA A 109 12.88 -13.08 2.32
C ALA A 109 12.83 -11.95 3.35
N ARG A 110 13.98 -11.58 3.92
CA ARG A 110 14.09 -10.50 4.88
C ARG A 110 13.77 -9.14 4.27
N TYR A 111 14.29 -8.85 3.08
CA TYR A 111 13.99 -7.60 2.36
C TYR A 111 12.49 -7.50 2.04
N LEU A 112 11.90 -8.53 1.45
CA LEU A 112 10.47 -8.57 1.13
C LEU A 112 9.57 -8.49 2.38
N LEU A 113 9.99 -9.10 3.48
CA LEU A 113 9.30 -8.95 4.77
C LEU A 113 9.34 -7.50 5.26
N GLY A 114 10.49 -6.85 5.16
CA GLY A 114 10.63 -5.43 5.52
C GLY A 114 9.75 -4.52 4.67
N LEU A 115 9.68 -4.77 3.35
CA LEU A 115 8.76 -4.05 2.46
C LEU A 115 7.29 -4.30 2.82
N CYS A 116 6.92 -5.54 3.14
CA CYS A 116 5.54 -5.82 3.59
C CYS A 116 5.19 -5.03 4.85
N TYR A 117 6.10 -4.95 5.83
CA TYR A 117 5.89 -4.13 7.02
C TYR A 117 5.79 -2.64 6.69
N LEU A 118 6.61 -2.14 5.75
CA LEU A 118 6.54 -0.76 5.28
C LEU A 118 5.17 -0.45 4.64
N PHE A 119 4.69 -1.31 3.74
CA PHE A 119 3.39 -1.13 3.06
C PHE A 119 2.17 -1.24 3.98
N VAL A 120 2.28 -1.95 5.11
CA VAL A 120 1.20 -2.01 6.11
C VAL A 120 1.38 -0.99 7.24
N ALA A 121 2.28 -0.02 7.07
CA ALA A 121 2.61 1.04 8.03
C ALA A 121 3.12 0.53 9.40
N SER A 122 3.70 -0.68 9.44
CA SER A 122 4.34 -1.23 10.64
C SER A 122 5.82 -0.86 10.64
N TYR A 123 6.11 0.44 10.77
CA TYR A 123 7.42 1.02 10.50
C TYR A 123 8.53 0.52 11.44
N ALA A 124 8.23 0.32 12.73
CA ALA A 124 9.20 -0.22 13.68
C ALA A 124 9.62 -1.66 13.31
N ASP A 125 8.67 -2.50 12.88
CA ASP A 125 8.96 -3.85 12.40
C ASP A 125 9.72 -3.82 11.07
N ALA A 126 9.41 -2.85 10.20
CA ALA A 126 10.15 -2.65 8.94
C ALA A 126 11.62 -2.33 9.22
N VAL A 127 11.91 -1.39 10.12
CA VAL A 127 13.28 -1.06 10.54
C VAL A 127 13.98 -2.27 11.13
N ALA A 128 13.37 -2.94 12.12
CA ALA A 128 13.97 -4.10 12.78
C ALA A 128 14.27 -5.24 11.80
N THR A 129 13.52 -5.32 10.71
CA THR A 129 13.69 -6.34 9.67
C THR A 129 14.74 -5.94 8.63
N LEU A 130 14.79 -4.67 8.22
CA LEU A 130 15.66 -4.16 7.15
C LEU A 130 17.07 -3.84 7.66
N GLU A 131 17.21 -3.22 8.84
CA GLU A 131 18.51 -2.75 9.34
C GLU A 131 19.60 -3.85 9.38
N PRO A 132 19.30 -5.12 9.75
CA PRO A 132 20.29 -6.19 9.71
C PRO A 132 20.85 -6.51 8.31
N LEU A 133 20.24 -6.02 7.24
CA LEU A 133 20.74 -6.16 5.86
C LEU A 133 21.81 -5.15 5.50
N TRP A 134 22.05 -4.12 6.33
CA TRP A 134 23.00 -3.04 6.06
C TRP A 134 24.37 -3.51 5.56
N PRO A 135 25.03 -4.52 6.16
CA PRO A 135 26.37 -4.92 5.72
C PRO A 135 26.43 -5.44 4.28
N GLN A 136 25.30 -5.95 3.74
CA GLN A 136 25.23 -6.56 2.41
C GLN A 136 24.47 -5.71 1.39
N ALA A 137 23.67 -4.74 1.85
CA ALA A 137 22.74 -4.00 1.00
C ALA A 137 22.97 -2.48 0.99
N SER A 138 23.98 -1.97 1.71
CA SER A 138 24.25 -0.53 1.84
C SER A 138 24.64 0.20 0.55
N ASP A 139 24.75 -0.49 -0.57
CA ASP A 139 24.93 0.08 -1.90
C ASP A 139 23.69 -0.10 -2.81
N GLN A 140 22.64 -0.74 -2.29
CA GLN A 140 21.40 -0.96 -3.04
C GLN A 140 20.42 0.18 -2.79
N LEU A 141 20.16 1.01 -3.80
CA LEU A 141 19.37 2.23 -3.66
C LEU A 141 17.95 1.97 -3.15
N ASN A 142 17.26 0.94 -3.69
CA ASN A 142 15.92 0.56 -3.24
C ASN A 142 15.87 0.13 -1.76
N TYR A 143 16.93 -0.53 -1.29
CA TYR A 143 17.05 -0.90 0.12
C TYR A 143 17.27 0.34 1.00
N LEU A 144 18.21 1.21 0.62
CA LEU A 144 18.50 2.44 1.35
C LEU A 144 17.27 3.35 1.44
N TYR A 145 16.55 3.48 0.33
CA TYR A 145 15.29 4.22 0.29
C TYR A 145 14.25 3.62 1.25
N ALA A 146 14.02 2.30 1.14
CA ALA A 146 13.03 1.63 2.00
C ALA A 146 13.39 1.74 3.49
N LEU A 147 14.67 1.57 3.84
CA LEU A 147 15.15 1.73 5.21
C LEU A 147 15.02 3.17 5.69
N GLY A 148 15.38 4.16 4.86
CA GLY A 148 15.28 5.58 5.19
C GLY A 148 13.83 5.99 5.48
N ILE A 149 12.89 5.60 4.61
CA ILE A 149 11.47 5.86 4.85
C ILE A 149 10.98 5.17 6.12
N ALA A 150 11.31 3.89 6.31
CA ALA A 150 10.89 3.16 7.52
C ALA A 150 11.44 3.80 8.79
N ALA A 151 12.69 4.27 8.78
CA ALA A 151 13.34 4.94 9.91
C ALA A 151 12.70 6.31 10.21
N GLY A 152 12.42 7.12 9.19
CA GLY A 152 11.76 8.41 9.36
C GLY A 152 10.36 8.26 9.98
N GLU A 153 9.54 7.37 9.44
CA GLU A 153 8.20 7.10 9.96
C GLU A 153 8.21 6.43 11.35
N ALA A 154 9.26 5.65 11.65
CA ALA A 154 9.48 5.07 12.98
C ALA A 154 10.10 6.07 13.99
N LYS A 155 10.33 7.33 13.57
CA LYS A 155 10.95 8.39 14.39
C LYS A 155 12.36 8.02 14.88
N GLN A 156 13.17 7.44 14.01
CA GLN A 156 14.59 7.11 14.24
C GLN A 156 15.49 8.00 13.36
N PRO A 157 15.68 9.29 13.71
CA PRO A 157 16.32 10.29 12.84
C PRO A 157 17.77 9.96 12.50
N GLU A 158 18.51 9.33 13.39
CA GLU A 158 19.92 8.95 13.15
C GLU A 158 20.04 7.88 12.06
N LEU A 159 19.19 6.87 12.11
CA LEU A 159 19.14 5.82 11.10
C LEU A 159 18.62 6.35 9.76
N GLU A 160 17.58 7.20 9.79
CA GLU A 160 17.08 7.89 8.62
C GLU A 160 18.21 8.67 7.94
N GLN A 161 18.87 9.57 8.66
CA GLN A 161 19.99 10.36 8.13
C GLN A 161 21.10 9.49 7.56
N ARG A 162 21.45 8.39 8.23
CA ARG A 162 22.46 7.44 7.74
C ARG A 162 22.05 6.77 6.43
N ALA A 163 20.80 6.30 6.34
CA ALA A 163 20.31 5.62 5.14
C ALA A 163 20.18 6.59 3.96
N LEU A 164 19.63 7.76 4.19
CA LEU A 164 19.41 8.78 3.17
C LEU A 164 20.71 9.46 2.74
N GLY A 165 21.64 9.73 3.67
CA GLY A 165 22.97 10.21 3.33
C GLY A 165 23.70 9.23 2.40
N ARG A 166 23.64 7.92 2.71
CA ARG A 166 24.23 6.90 1.85
C ARG A 166 23.51 6.76 0.50
N LEU A 167 22.19 6.93 0.47
CA LEU A 167 21.40 6.96 -0.76
C LEU A 167 21.85 8.10 -1.68
N LEU A 168 21.99 9.31 -1.13
CA LEU A 168 22.46 10.48 -1.87
C LEU A 168 23.89 10.30 -2.41
N GLU A 169 24.78 9.68 -1.64
CA GLU A 169 26.14 9.38 -2.08
C GLU A 169 26.18 8.33 -3.19
N ALA A 170 25.40 7.26 -3.05
CA ALA A 170 25.43 6.10 -3.95
C ALA A 170 24.65 6.34 -5.25
N GLY A 171 23.63 7.19 -5.22
CA GLY A 171 22.64 7.31 -6.28
C GLY A 171 22.36 8.72 -6.76
N LYS A 172 23.39 9.59 -6.86
CA LYS A 172 23.32 11.01 -7.18
C LYS A 172 22.47 11.23 -8.43
N ASP A 173 21.79 10.96 -9.08
CA ASP A 173 20.90 11.15 -10.25
C ASP A 173 19.98 9.92 -10.45
N SER A 174 19.79 9.11 -9.40
CA SER A 174 18.90 7.97 -9.49
C SER A 174 17.44 8.36 -9.28
N PRO A 175 16.48 7.63 -9.87
CA PRO A 175 15.07 7.88 -9.65
C PRO A 175 14.66 7.79 -8.18
N GLU A 176 15.31 6.96 -7.39
CA GLU A 176 15.06 6.82 -5.95
C GLU A 176 15.46 8.09 -5.18
N VAL A 177 16.56 8.73 -5.56
CA VAL A 177 16.98 9.99 -4.93
C VAL A 177 16.02 11.11 -5.29
N HIS A 178 15.64 11.25 -6.55
CA HIS A 178 14.65 12.23 -6.98
C HIS A 178 13.29 12.04 -6.29
N LEU A 179 12.82 10.79 -6.14
CA LEU A 179 11.60 10.47 -5.38
C LEU A 179 11.74 10.90 -3.91
N PHE A 180 12.89 10.63 -3.30
CA PHE A 180 13.15 11.04 -1.93
C PHE A 180 13.16 12.57 -1.77
N MET A 181 13.86 13.28 -2.66
CA MET A 181 13.89 14.74 -2.65
C MET A 181 12.48 15.33 -2.83
N GLY A 182 11.72 14.78 -3.76
CA GLY A 182 10.33 15.17 -3.97
C GLY A 182 9.47 15.00 -2.73
N LYS A 183 9.58 13.85 -2.05
CA LYS A 183 8.88 13.62 -0.77
C LYS A 183 9.31 14.60 0.32
N ALA A 184 10.62 14.90 0.42
CA ALA A 184 11.13 15.89 1.36
C ALA A 184 10.55 17.30 1.09
N TYR A 185 10.46 17.69 -0.18
CA TYR A 185 9.84 18.96 -0.56
C TYR A 185 8.34 18.99 -0.26
N ILE A 186 7.60 17.88 -0.44
CA ILE A 186 6.18 17.78 -0.02
C ILE A 186 6.03 18.05 1.48
N ASN A 187 6.87 17.43 2.31
CA ASN A 187 6.84 17.62 3.77
C ASN A 187 7.13 19.06 4.20
N HIS A 188 7.82 19.82 3.37
CA HIS A 188 8.07 21.25 3.56
C HIS A 188 7.10 22.15 2.79
N GLU A 189 6.02 21.61 2.24
CA GLU A 189 4.99 22.31 1.45
C GLU A 189 5.54 23.03 0.19
N LYS A 190 6.72 22.63 -0.29
CA LYS A 190 7.37 23.12 -1.51
C LYS A 190 6.95 22.27 -2.71
N TYR A 191 5.69 22.45 -3.11
CA TYR A 191 5.07 21.55 -4.10
C TYR A 191 5.64 21.71 -5.51
N ASP A 192 6.13 22.88 -5.90
CA ASP A 192 6.75 23.08 -7.22
C ASP A 192 8.09 22.37 -7.33
N GLU A 193 8.92 22.49 -6.30
CA GLU A 193 10.19 21.77 -6.23
C GLU A 193 9.96 20.25 -6.11
N ALA A 194 8.94 19.84 -5.37
CA ALA A 194 8.55 18.43 -5.28
C ALA A 194 8.18 17.86 -6.65
N ILE A 195 7.33 18.56 -7.40
CA ILE A 195 6.91 18.13 -8.75
C ILE A 195 8.11 18.07 -9.70
N ALA A 196 9.06 19.00 -9.62
CA ALA A 196 10.26 18.97 -10.46
C ALA A 196 11.11 17.72 -10.22
N GLU A 197 11.36 17.38 -8.96
CA GLU A 197 12.14 16.18 -8.59
C GLU A 197 11.38 14.89 -8.93
N LEU A 198 10.09 14.81 -8.60
CA LEU A 198 9.27 13.63 -8.87
C LEU A 198 9.10 13.37 -10.36
N ASN A 199 9.04 14.40 -11.20
CA ASN A 199 9.03 14.23 -12.66
C ASN A 199 10.35 13.63 -13.17
N GLN A 200 11.50 14.00 -12.59
CA GLN A 200 12.76 13.36 -12.94
C GLN A 200 12.75 11.88 -12.55
N ALA A 201 12.24 11.56 -11.36
CA ALA A 201 12.06 10.17 -10.93
C ALA A 201 11.16 9.38 -11.89
N ALA A 202 9.99 9.94 -12.25
CA ALA A 202 9.03 9.29 -13.14
C ALA A 202 9.56 9.10 -14.57
N GLN A 203 10.32 10.07 -15.09
CA GLN A 203 10.96 9.97 -16.40
C GLN A 203 12.05 8.89 -16.44
N ALA A 204 12.83 8.77 -15.36
CA ALA A 204 13.88 7.76 -15.27
C ALA A 204 13.32 6.35 -14.99
N ASN A 205 12.28 6.24 -14.16
CA ASN A 205 11.61 4.99 -13.86
C ASN A 205 10.10 5.19 -13.57
N PRO A 206 9.23 5.12 -14.60
CA PRO A 206 7.79 5.32 -14.43
C PRO A 206 7.10 4.23 -13.58
N ASN A 207 7.75 3.11 -13.34
CA ASN A 207 7.23 2.04 -12.48
C ASN A 207 7.84 2.07 -11.07
N LEU A 208 8.54 3.14 -10.70
CA LEU A 208 9.06 3.29 -9.35
C LEU A 208 7.90 3.45 -8.37
N PRO A 209 7.77 2.57 -7.35
CA PRO A 209 6.70 2.66 -6.36
C PRO A 209 6.61 4.06 -5.73
N PHE A 210 5.39 4.53 -5.53
CA PHE A 210 5.05 5.83 -4.92
C PHE A 210 5.39 7.09 -5.73
N VAL A 211 6.04 7.01 -6.89
CA VAL A 211 6.39 8.22 -7.66
C VAL A 211 5.13 8.94 -8.13
N HIS A 212 4.21 8.21 -8.74
CA HIS A 212 2.93 8.75 -9.23
C HIS A 212 2.00 9.16 -8.09
N PHE A 213 1.98 8.40 -6.99
CA PHE A 213 1.23 8.80 -5.80
C PHE A 213 1.69 10.17 -5.27
N ASN A 214 3.01 10.36 -5.10
CA ASN A 214 3.55 11.62 -4.59
C ASN A 214 3.36 12.79 -5.58
N LEU A 215 3.46 12.54 -6.91
CA LEU A 215 3.09 13.53 -7.93
C LEU A 215 1.63 13.93 -7.81
N GLY A 216 0.72 12.97 -7.80
CA GLY A 216 -0.71 13.21 -7.64
C GLY A 216 -1.03 13.99 -6.37
N PHE A 217 -0.39 13.63 -5.25
CA PHE A 217 -0.54 14.36 -4.00
C PHE A 217 -0.03 15.80 -4.09
N ALA A 218 1.14 16.04 -4.68
CA ALA A 218 1.69 17.39 -4.86
C ALA A 218 0.78 18.25 -5.75
N TYR A 219 0.27 17.72 -6.85
CA TYR A 219 -0.69 18.41 -7.71
C TYR A 219 -2.02 18.70 -7.00
N LEU A 220 -2.54 17.74 -6.23
CA LEU A 220 -3.76 17.92 -5.44
C LEU A 220 -3.59 19.06 -4.42
N ARG A 221 -2.44 19.14 -3.75
CA ARG A 221 -2.13 20.22 -2.81
C ARG A 221 -2.05 21.59 -3.51
N LYS A 222 -1.66 21.62 -4.77
CA LYS A 222 -1.71 22.83 -5.63
C LYS A 222 -3.09 23.10 -6.22
N GLN A 223 -4.08 22.27 -5.96
CA GLN A 223 -5.42 22.32 -6.57
C GLN A 223 -5.42 22.10 -8.09
N ASP A 224 -4.38 21.50 -8.63
CA ASP A 224 -4.31 21.05 -10.02
C ASP A 224 -4.92 19.65 -10.13
N LEU A 225 -6.26 19.64 -10.18
CA LEU A 225 -7.04 18.41 -10.12
C LEU A 225 -6.87 17.52 -11.37
N GLU A 226 -6.59 18.13 -12.53
CA GLU A 226 -6.40 17.36 -13.78
C GLU A 226 -5.11 16.53 -13.73
N HIS A 227 -3.98 17.14 -13.37
CA HIS A 227 -2.73 16.41 -13.21
C HIS A 227 -2.79 15.44 -12.02
N ALA A 228 -3.40 15.81 -10.90
CA ALA A 228 -3.58 14.92 -9.77
C ALA A 228 -4.34 13.64 -10.16
N GLN A 229 -5.43 13.77 -10.93
CA GLN A 229 -6.20 12.65 -11.45
C GLN A 229 -5.32 11.72 -12.32
N ALA A 230 -4.58 12.30 -13.27
CA ALA A 230 -3.73 11.54 -14.17
C ALA A 230 -2.68 10.71 -13.42
N GLU A 231 -2.05 11.31 -12.42
CA GLU A 231 -1.01 10.67 -11.63
C GLU A 231 -1.57 9.57 -10.70
N PHE A 232 -2.71 9.78 -10.04
CA PHE A 232 -3.31 8.70 -9.24
C PHE A 232 -3.79 7.52 -10.10
N LEU A 233 -4.27 7.77 -11.32
CA LEU A 233 -4.58 6.70 -12.27
C LEU A 233 -3.32 5.94 -12.70
N ALA A 234 -2.20 6.64 -12.91
CA ALA A 234 -0.91 6.03 -13.22
C ALA A 234 -0.42 5.16 -12.05
N ASP A 235 -0.53 5.65 -10.82
CA ASP A 235 -0.15 4.88 -9.62
C ASP A 235 -0.99 3.60 -9.48
N ILE A 236 -2.30 3.68 -9.66
CA ILE A 236 -3.19 2.50 -9.65
C ILE A 236 -2.83 1.50 -10.76
N ALA A 237 -2.37 1.98 -11.93
CA ALA A 237 -1.93 1.09 -13.00
C ALA A 237 -0.63 0.34 -12.65
N VAL A 238 0.27 0.98 -11.91
CA VAL A 238 1.52 0.37 -11.42
C VAL A 238 1.24 -0.58 -10.25
N GLU A 239 0.46 -0.15 -9.27
CA GLU A 239 0.16 -0.90 -8.04
C GLU A 239 -1.35 -0.94 -7.72
N PRO A 240 -2.14 -1.82 -8.37
CA PRO A 240 -3.60 -1.85 -8.23
C PRO A 240 -4.14 -2.20 -6.84
N ALA A 241 -3.28 -2.58 -5.91
CA ALA A 241 -3.67 -2.96 -4.55
C ALA A 241 -3.39 -1.87 -3.50
N VAL A 242 -2.83 -0.73 -3.89
CA VAL A 242 -2.56 0.38 -2.97
C VAL A 242 -3.82 1.20 -2.76
N VAL A 243 -4.38 1.12 -1.57
CA VAL A 243 -5.66 1.74 -1.20
C VAL A 243 -5.64 3.26 -1.28
N TYR A 244 -4.51 3.89 -0.92
CA TYR A 244 -4.39 5.35 -0.83
C TYR A 244 -4.63 6.06 -2.17
N SER A 245 -4.21 5.46 -3.28
CA SER A 245 -4.40 6.07 -4.61
C SER A 245 -5.85 6.05 -5.05
N TYR A 246 -6.62 5.02 -4.66
CA TYR A 246 -8.06 5.01 -4.89
C TYR A 246 -8.78 6.05 -4.03
N GLU A 247 -8.42 6.19 -2.77
CA GLU A 247 -9.00 7.20 -1.88
C GLU A 247 -8.71 8.61 -2.38
N GLN A 248 -7.46 8.93 -2.69
CA GLN A 248 -7.09 10.26 -3.20
C GLN A 248 -7.72 10.55 -4.58
N LEU A 249 -7.82 9.57 -5.48
CA LEU A 249 -8.53 9.71 -6.75
C LEU A 249 -10.03 9.97 -6.53
N GLY A 250 -10.63 9.30 -5.56
CA GLY A 250 -12.02 9.55 -5.15
C GLY A 250 -12.24 10.98 -4.66
N LEU A 251 -11.32 11.48 -3.83
CA LEU A 251 -11.32 12.87 -3.39
C LEU A 251 -11.17 13.85 -4.58
N VAL A 252 -10.27 13.57 -5.52
CA VAL A 252 -10.12 14.40 -6.74
C VAL A 252 -11.42 14.45 -7.53
N TYR A 253 -12.07 13.33 -7.81
CA TYR A 253 -13.36 13.30 -8.51
C TYR A 253 -14.46 14.03 -7.72
N TYR A 254 -14.48 13.88 -6.40
CA TYR A 254 -15.40 14.65 -5.55
C TYR A 254 -15.19 16.16 -5.68
N LEU A 255 -13.94 16.64 -5.67
CA LEU A 255 -13.62 18.05 -5.85
C LEU A 255 -13.95 18.57 -7.25
N GLN A 256 -13.84 17.73 -8.29
CA GLN A 256 -14.26 18.02 -9.66
C GLN A 256 -15.79 17.95 -9.85
N GLN A 257 -16.55 17.58 -8.82
CA GLN A 257 -17.99 17.33 -8.86
C GLN A 257 -18.40 16.17 -9.80
N GLU A 258 -17.50 15.23 -10.01
CA GLU A 258 -17.69 14.04 -10.82
C GLU A 258 -18.10 12.83 -9.97
N ASP A 259 -19.22 12.95 -9.23
CA ASP A 259 -19.66 11.96 -8.23
C ASP A 259 -19.82 10.55 -8.80
N GLN A 260 -20.30 10.42 -10.02
CA GLN A 260 -20.44 9.13 -10.70
C GLN A 260 -19.11 8.41 -10.95
N LYS A 261 -17.99 9.16 -11.01
CA LYS A 261 -16.65 8.59 -11.07
C LYS A 261 -16.06 8.36 -9.68
N ALA A 262 -16.37 9.23 -8.71
CA ALA A 262 -15.92 9.12 -7.34
C ALA A 262 -16.44 7.85 -6.64
N GLU A 263 -17.73 7.55 -6.78
CA GLU A 263 -18.38 6.41 -6.12
C GLU A 263 -17.65 5.07 -6.34
N PRO A 264 -17.42 4.58 -7.59
CA PRO A 264 -16.80 3.27 -7.80
C PRO A 264 -15.35 3.20 -7.30
N VAL A 265 -14.63 4.30 -7.33
CA VAL A 265 -13.24 4.40 -6.88
C VAL A 265 -13.17 4.33 -5.35
N LEU A 266 -14.02 5.09 -4.65
CA LEU A 266 -14.10 5.05 -3.18
C LEU A 266 -14.61 3.69 -2.67
N LEU A 267 -15.57 3.07 -3.37
CA LEU A 267 -15.99 1.70 -3.06
C LEU A 267 -14.83 0.71 -3.20
N GLN A 268 -13.92 0.92 -4.16
CA GLN A 268 -12.71 0.10 -4.27
C GLN A 268 -11.77 0.34 -3.10
N ALA A 269 -11.57 1.59 -2.66
CA ALA A 269 -10.78 1.91 -1.46
C ALA A 269 -11.34 1.21 -0.22
N VAL A 270 -12.65 1.30 0.02
CA VAL A 270 -13.33 0.62 1.14
C VAL A 270 -13.21 -0.92 1.05
N ARG A 271 -13.24 -1.50 -0.16
CA ARG A 271 -13.03 -2.95 -0.34
C ARG A 271 -11.61 -3.38 -0.01
N LEU A 272 -10.61 -2.59 -0.41
CA LEU A 272 -9.19 -2.87 -0.15
C LEU A 272 -8.86 -2.69 1.34
N ASP A 273 -9.38 -1.64 1.97
CA ASP A 273 -9.25 -1.43 3.41
C ASP A 273 -10.58 -0.97 4.05
N PRO A 274 -11.38 -1.90 4.58
CA PRO A 274 -12.63 -1.59 5.27
C PRO A 274 -12.46 -0.77 6.56
N LYS A 275 -11.23 -0.46 6.97
CA LYS A 275 -10.93 0.37 8.14
C LYS A 275 -10.41 1.75 7.76
N MET A 276 -10.37 2.07 6.48
CA MET A 276 -9.95 3.39 6.03
C MET A 276 -11.06 4.42 6.27
N THR A 277 -10.92 5.13 7.37
CA THR A 277 -11.93 6.11 7.84
C THR A 277 -12.20 7.21 6.81
N SER A 278 -11.16 7.72 6.13
CA SER A 278 -11.28 8.76 5.11
C SER A 278 -12.10 8.30 3.91
N ALA A 279 -11.89 7.07 3.43
CA ALA A 279 -12.67 6.55 2.29
C ALA A 279 -14.17 6.44 2.61
N HIS A 280 -14.53 6.00 3.82
CA HIS A 280 -15.92 5.99 4.28
C HIS A 280 -16.50 7.41 4.39
N LEU A 281 -15.72 8.36 4.90
CA LEU A 281 -16.14 9.76 5.02
C LEU A 281 -16.41 10.39 3.64
N GLU A 282 -15.49 10.20 2.70
CA GLU A 282 -15.62 10.73 1.35
C GLU A 282 -16.76 10.07 0.57
N LEU A 283 -16.92 8.76 0.70
CA LEU A 283 -18.04 8.04 0.09
C LEU A 283 -19.38 8.52 0.66
N ALA A 284 -19.45 8.83 1.96
CA ALA A 284 -20.64 9.41 2.57
C ALA A 284 -20.95 10.79 1.97
N GLN A 285 -19.95 11.64 1.73
CA GLN A 285 -20.14 12.96 1.12
C GLN A 285 -20.61 12.84 -0.34
N VAL A 286 -20.06 11.90 -1.11
CA VAL A 286 -20.51 11.60 -2.48
C VAL A 286 -21.97 11.15 -2.47
N TYR A 287 -22.33 10.20 -1.64
CA TYR A 287 -23.70 9.71 -1.52
C TYR A 287 -24.69 10.81 -1.07
N ASP A 288 -24.29 11.68 -0.16
CA ASP A 288 -25.14 12.79 0.30
C ASP A 288 -25.42 13.77 -0.83
N ARG A 289 -24.41 14.14 -1.62
CA ARG A 289 -24.54 15.02 -2.79
C ARG A 289 -25.39 14.39 -3.88
N GLU A 290 -25.32 13.09 -4.08
CA GLU A 290 -26.20 12.33 -4.98
C GLU A 290 -27.61 12.08 -4.41
N LYS A 291 -27.92 12.62 -3.22
CA LYS A 291 -29.20 12.41 -2.50
C LYS A 291 -29.47 10.95 -2.09
N LYS A 292 -28.43 10.12 -2.07
CA LYS A 292 -28.46 8.73 -1.57
C LYS A 292 -28.28 8.73 -0.04
N HIS A 293 -29.07 9.51 0.68
CA HIS A 293 -28.86 9.81 2.10
C HIS A 293 -28.82 8.58 3.01
N ALA A 294 -29.54 7.50 2.69
CA ALA A 294 -29.48 6.26 3.46
C ALA A 294 -28.10 5.58 3.35
N GLY A 295 -27.52 5.57 2.14
CA GLY A 295 -26.14 5.11 1.90
C GLY A 295 -25.14 5.99 2.61
N ALA A 296 -25.28 7.32 2.48
CA ALA A 296 -24.44 8.30 3.15
C ALA A 296 -24.43 8.08 4.68
N LEU A 297 -25.60 7.85 5.28
CA LEU A 297 -25.68 7.57 6.72
C LEU A 297 -24.99 6.26 7.10
N THR A 298 -25.04 5.24 6.26
CA THR A 298 -24.35 3.96 6.49
C THR A 298 -22.84 4.17 6.52
N GLU A 299 -22.29 4.84 5.51
CA GLU A 299 -20.84 5.07 5.39
C GLU A 299 -20.32 6.00 6.49
N ILE A 300 -21.03 7.10 6.78
CA ILE A 300 -20.60 8.00 7.86
C ILE A 300 -20.69 7.38 9.25
N ASN A 301 -21.61 6.44 9.47
CA ASN A 301 -21.66 5.67 10.71
C ASN A 301 -20.48 4.68 10.80
N ALA A 302 -20.05 4.10 9.69
CA ALA A 302 -18.85 3.27 9.65
C ALA A 302 -17.60 4.11 10.01
N ALA A 303 -17.45 5.29 9.39
CA ALA A 303 -16.37 6.24 9.72
C ALA A 303 -16.39 6.63 11.20
N ALA A 304 -17.55 6.99 11.75
CA ALA A 304 -17.70 7.38 13.16
C ALA A 304 -17.38 6.25 14.15
N LYS A 305 -17.62 5.00 13.77
CA LYS A 305 -17.22 3.83 14.57
C LYS A 305 -15.72 3.61 14.57
N LEU A 306 -15.05 3.91 13.47
CA LEU A 306 -13.60 3.77 13.32
C LEU A 306 -12.86 4.92 14.02
N ASP A 307 -13.32 6.15 13.87
CA ASP A 307 -12.79 7.33 14.55
C ASP A 307 -13.92 8.19 15.16
N PRO A 308 -14.31 7.90 16.41
CA PRO A 308 -15.36 8.64 17.10
C PRO A 308 -14.90 10.02 17.59
N THR A 309 -13.63 10.39 17.42
CA THR A 309 -13.06 11.66 17.87
C THR A 309 -12.84 12.66 16.74
N SER A 310 -13.11 12.28 15.50
CA SER A 310 -13.00 13.16 14.34
C SER A 310 -14.16 14.14 14.25
N TYR A 311 -13.89 15.39 14.49
CA TYR A 311 -14.91 16.46 14.35
C TYR A 311 -15.48 16.54 12.93
N ARG A 312 -14.69 16.26 11.89
CA ARG A 312 -15.14 16.27 10.49
C ARG A 312 -16.25 15.24 10.23
N ILE A 313 -16.13 14.05 10.81
CA ILE A 313 -17.14 12.98 10.70
C ILE A 313 -18.46 13.44 11.32
N HIS A 314 -18.43 14.01 12.50
CA HIS A 314 -19.63 14.53 13.17
C HIS A 314 -20.28 15.67 12.39
N PHE A 315 -19.50 16.52 11.76
CA PHE A 315 -20.00 17.57 10.89
C PHE A 315 -20.75 17.01 9.68
N VAL A 316 -20.12 16.12 8.92
CA VAL A 316 -20.74 15.47 7.74
C VAL A 316 -21.97 14.67 8.14
N ARG A 317 -21.91 13.95 9.27
CA ARG A 317 -23.05 13.18 9.78
C ARG A 317 -24.24 14.08 10.13
N ALA A 318 -23.96 15.24 10.70
CA ALA A 318 -25.01 16.24 10.96
C ALA A 318 -25.66 16.74 9.67
N GLN A 319 -24.88 17.01 8.62
CA GLN A 319 -25.40 17.41 7.30
C GLN A 319 -26.30 16.32 6.71
N VAL A 320 -25.84 15.08 6.67
CA VAL A 320 -26.63 13.93 6.17
C VAL A 320 -27.95 13.79 6.95
N LEU A 321 -27.92 13.87 8.29
CA LEU A 321 -29.11 13.80 9.12
C LEU A 321 -30.07 14.97 8.88
N GLN A 322 -29.54 16.14 8.61
CA GLN A 322 -30.34 17.33 8.26
C GLN A 322 -31.06 17.13 6.92
N HIS A 323 -30.35 16.64 5.89
CA HIS A 323 -30.95 16.33 4.58
C HIS A 323 -32.01 15.23 4.66
N MET A 324 -31.89 14.31 5.63
CA MET A 324 -32.91 13.30 5.95
C MET A 324 -34.11 13.82 6.77
N GLY A 325 -34.10 15.11 7.16
CA GLY A 325 -35.14 15.69 8.03
C GLY A 325 -35.03 15.28 9.52
N ARG A 326 -33.94 14.61 9.95
CA ARG A 326 -33.70 14.13 11.31
C ARG A 326 -33.07 15.25 12.18
N ALA A 327 -33.76 16.37 12.29
CA ALA A 327 -33.23 17.63 12.85
C ALA A 327 -32.72 17.51 14.30
N GLN A 328 -33.36 16.70 15.16
CA GLN A 328 -32.92 16.51 16.55
C GLN A 328 -31.57 15.78 16.62
N GLU A 329 -31.37 14.77 15.79
CA GLU A 329 -30.13 14.01 15.75
C GLU A 329 -29.01 14.86 15.11
N ALA A 330 -29.31 15.58 14.04
CA ALA A 330 -28.37 16.53 13.44
C ALA A 330 -27.86 17.56 14.47
N LYS A 331 -28.75 18.09 15.31
CA LYS A 331 -28.39 19.02 16.38
C LYS A 331 -27.49 18.38 17.45
N ALA A 332 -27.69 17.10 17.74
CA ALA A 332 -26.81 16.37 18.67
C ALA A 332 -25.40 16.23 18.08
N GLU A 333 -25.29 15.84 16.81
CA GLU A 333 -24.01 15.72 16.11
C GLU A 333 -23.27 17.07 16.00
N LEU A 334 -23.96 18.17 15.74
CA LEU A 334 -23.36 19.51 15.73
C LEU A 334 -22.80 19.93 17.10
N ARG A 335 -23.42 19.51 18.20
CA ARG A 335 -22.85 19.76 19.54
C ARG A 335 -21.54 18.98 19.72
N THR A 336 -21.52 17.70 19.32
CA THR A 336 -20.30 16.89 19.36
C THR A 336 -19.20 17.48 18.48
N TYR A 337 -19.54 17.89 17.25
CA TYR A 337 -18.64 18.62 16.37
C TYR A 337 -18.01 19.84 17.07
N THR A 338 -18.85 20.71 17.67
CA THR A 338 -18.37 21.94 18.31
C THR A 338 -17.40 21.65 19.46
N SER A 339 -17.68 20.64 20.28
CA SER A 339 -16.81 20.23 21.38
C SER A 339 -15.46 19.70 20.86
N LEU A 340 -15.50 18.73 19.95
CA LEU A 340 -14.29 18.10 19.40
C LEU A 340 -13.43 19.11 18.61
N PHE A 341 -14.06 20.02 17.87
CA PHE A 341 -13.36 21.07 17.13
C PHE A 341 -12.65 22.05 18.07
N ALA A 342 -13.31 22.46 19.17
CA ALA A 342 -12.70 23.31 20.18
C ALA A 342 -11.49 22.64 20.85
N GLU A 343 -11.61 21.35 21.18
CA GLU A 343 -10.51 20.55 21.75
C GLU A 343 -9.35 20.40 20.76
N ALA A 344 -9.64 20.18 19.47
CA ALA A 344 -8.62 20.08 18.43
C ALA A 344 -7.87 21.40 18.24
N ARG A 345 -8.58 22.55 18.24
CA ARG A 345 -7.96 23.87 18.19
C ARG A 345 -7.05 24.12 19.38
N GLU A 346 -7.48 23.79 20.59
CA GLU A 346 -6.68 23.99 21.79
C GLU A 346 -5.42 23.13 21.79
N ARG A 347 -5.53 21.85 21.37
CA ARG A 347 -4.35 20.98 21.17
C ARG A 347 -3.37 21.55 20.15
N GLY A 348 -3.89 22.10 19.04
CA GLY A 348 -3.05 22.74 18.01
C GLY A 348 -2.33 23.98 18.56
N ARG A 349 -3.01 24.80 19.34
CA ARG A 349 -2.41 25.99 20.00
C ARG A 349 -1.28 25.59 20.95
N LEU A 350 -1.52 24.60 21.81
CA LEU A 350 -0.52 24.10 22.75
C LEU A 350 0.70 23.49 22.05
N ALA A 351 0.46 22.76 20.95
CA ALA A 351 1.53 22.17 20.14
C ALA A 351 2.43 23.26 19.51
N LEU A 352 1.83 24.34 18.99
CA LEU A 352 2.58 25.50 18.47
C LEU A 352 3.40 26.20 19.57
N GLU A 353 2.86 26.36 20.76
CA GLU A 353 3.59 26.92 21.90
C GLU A 353 4.80 26.06 22.33
N GLN A 354 4.75 24.75 22.06
CA GLN A 354 5.84 23.79 22.29
C GLN A 354 6.81 23.65 21.11
N GLY A 355 6.66 24.49 20.07
CA GLY A 355 7.52 24.51 18.88
C GLY A 355 7.18 23.44 17.83
N ALA A 356 6.03 22.80 17.93
CA ALA A 356 5.55 21.90 16.88
C ALA A 356 5.07 22.68 15.65
N LEU A 357 5.23 22.09 14.45
CA LEU A 357 4.68 22.67 13.22
C LEU A 357 3.14 22.70 13.28
N PRO A 358 2.49 23.76 12.71
CA PRO A 358 1.04 23.85 12.67
C PRO A 358 0.45 22.64 11.94
N ASN A 359 -0.61 22.04 12.50
CA ASN A 359 -1.38 21.02 11.81
C ASN A 359 -2.23 21.71 10.72
N PRO A 360 -1.96 21.46 9.42
CA PRO A 360 -2.67 22.12 8.32
C PRO A 360 -4.17 21.78 8.26
N GLU A 361 -4.61 20.70 8.91
CA GLU A 361 -6.03 20.36 8.98
C GLU A 361 -6.84 21.29 9.89
N LEU A 362 -6.20 21.94 10.88
CA LEU A 362 -6.85 22.87 11.80
C LEU A 362 -7.01 24.29 11.23
N SER A 363 -6.34 24.59 10.12
CA SER A 363 -6.40 25.90 9.45
C SER A 363 -7.54 26.02 8.44
N ARG A 364 -8.25 24.94 8.15
CA ARG A 364 -9.38 24.93 7.22
C ARG A 364 -10.68 24.79 8.01
N ASP A 365 -11.43 25.90 8.13
CA ASP A 365 -12.84 25.81 8.50
C ASP A 365 -13.56 24.95 7.46
N PRO A 366 -14.39 24.00 7.87
CA PRO A 366 -15.26 23.27 6.94
C PRO A 366 -16.29 24.29 6.40
N GLN A 367 -16.07 24.74 5.15
CA GLN A 367 -17.05 25.54 4.40
C GLN A 367 -18.09 24.63 3.79
#